data_063675f99847dfac7102aff2071e9481
#
_entry.id   063675f99847dfac7102aff2071e9481
#
_cell.length_a   1.000
_cell.length_b   1.000
_cell.length_c   1.000
_cell.angle_alpha   90.00
_cell.angle_beta   90.00
_cell.angle_gamma   90.00
#
_symmetry.space_group_name_H-M   'P 1'
#
loop_
_entity.id
_entity.type
_entity.pdbx_description
1 polymer ?
#
loop_
_entity_poly.entity_id
_entity_poly.type
_entity_poly.pdbx_seq_one_letter_code
_entity_poly.pdbx_strand_id
1 'polypeptide(L)'
;TAARVRHVGPQASAREVEVTYGREGKTYAVCARGVVLACWNMMIPFICEDLPAAQKEALHYGVKVPLVYTTVSLKNWQSFKKLGISGVSSPGMYHTGLRMELPNQIGEYRAVPGGPDDPVLVRMTRTPCKPGLPSRDQHRAGHADLYTTSFDTFERSIRDQFVRALGPGGFDPSRDIDAITVNRWPHGYAYEYNPLWDPDWPAGQSPCEIGRKRFGRITIANSDAAAAAYTDQAIDQAYRAVQELADDDAI
;
A
#
# COMPACT_ATOMS: atom_id res chain seq x y z
N THR A 1 12.20 15.43 -1.85
CA THR A 1 11.31 15.06 -0.72
C THR A 1 10.73 16.33 -0.12
N ALA A 2 9.40 16.46 -0.03
CA ALA A 2 8.75 17.56 0.69
C ALA A 2 9.03 17.40 2.20
N ALA A 3 9.38 18.50 2.84
CA ALA A 3 9.73 18.55 4.28
C ALA A 3 8.75 19.39 5.10
N ARG A 4 8.16 20.43 4.50
CA ARG A 4 7.19 21.28 5.18
C ARG A 4 6.25 21.94 4.18
N VAL A 5 4.99 22.09 4.59
CA VAL A 5 3.94 22.84 3.88
C VAL A 5 3.27 23.77 4.87
N ARG A 6 3.21 25.08 4.55
CA ARG A 6 2.58 26.08 5.43
C ARG A 6 2.00 27.22 4.63
N HIS A 7 1.01 27.89 5.16
CA HIS A 7 0.53 29.15 4.60
C HIS A 7 1.60 30.26 4.76
N VAL A 8 1.65 31.15 3.79
CA VAL A 8 2.47 32.37 3.86
C VAL A 8 1.65 33.44 4.62
N GLY A 9 1.90 33.54 5.91
CA GLY A 9 1.14 34.37 6.83
C GLY A 9 -0.04 33.62 7.52
N PRO A 10 -0.96 34.38 8.18
CA PRO A 10 -2.11 33.74 8.84
C PRO A 10 -3.01 32.98 7.89
N GLN A 11 -3.39 31.76 8.24
CA GLN A 11 -4.15 30.83 7.40
C GLN A 11 -5.44 31.46 6.81
N ALA A 12 -6.17 32.23 7.61
CA ALA A 12 -7.45 32.84 7.18
C ALA A 12 -7.30 33.93 6.09
N SER A 13 -6.12 34.53 5.96
CA SER A 13 -5.84 35.61 5.00
C SER A 13 -4.73 35.27 4.00
N ALA A 14 -4.13 34.11 4.14
CA ALA A 14 -3.04 33.68 3.25
C ALA A 14 -3.50 33.58 1.79
N ARG A 15 -2.67 34.09 0.89
CA ARG A 15 -2.89 33.98 -0.56
C ARG A 15 -2.00 32.94 -1.22
N GLU A 16 -1.00 32.46 -0.50
CA GLU A 16 -0.01 31.50 -0.95
C GLU A 16 0.31 30.47 0.11
N VAL A 17 0.79 29.33 -0.35
CA VAL A 17 1.32 28.23 0.45
C VAL A 17 2.77 28.00 0.04
N GLU A 18 3.67 27.95 1.02
CA GLU A 18 5.08 27.58 0.82
C GLU A 18 5.26 26.09 1.01
N VAL A 19 5.92 25.44 0.05
CA VAL A 19 6.38 24.06 0.13
C VAL A 19 7.91 24.06 0.20
N THR A 20 8.46 23.64 1.33
CA THR A 20 9.90 23.41 1.50
C THR A 20 10.24 21.97 1.15
N TYR A 21 11.27 21.75 0.33
CA TYR A 21 11.69 20.41 -0.09
C TYR A 21 13.20 20.27 -0.22
N GLY A 22 13.68 19.03 -0.02
CA GLY A 22 15.07 18.67 -0.21
C GLY A 22 15.30 18.01 -1.58
N ARG A 23 16.35 18.43 -2.27
CA ARG A 23 16.83 17.81 -3.52
C ARG A 23 18.36 17.89 -3.59
N GLU A 24 19.03 16.77 -3.87
CA GLU A 24 20.50 16.71 -4.07
C GLU A 24 21.30 17.35 -2.91
N GLY A 25 20.87 17.06 -1.67
CA GLY A 25 21.53 17.60 -0.46
C GLY A 25 21.27 19.09 -0.16
N LYS A 26 20.42 19.77 -0.94
CA LYS A 26 20.06 21.17 -0.78
C LYS A 26 18.59 21.31 -0.42
N THR A 27 18.27 22.40 0.27
CA THR A 27 16.88 22.77 0.62
C THR A 27 16.40 23.89 -0.30
N TYR A 28 15.19 23.74 -0.79
CA TYR A 28 14.50 24.68 -1.66
C TYR A 28 13.12 25.00 -1.11
N ALA A 29 12.55 26.11 -1.52
CA ALA A 29 11.16 26.46 -1.27
C ALA A 29 10.50 26.93 -2.56
N VAL A 30 9.20 26.62 -2.70
CA VAL A 30 8.34 27.11 -3.77
C VAL A 30 7.04 27.62 -3.15
N CYS A 31 6.55 28.76 -3.63
CA CYS A 31 5.23 29.29 -3.28
C CYS A 31 4.22 29.01 -4.38
N ALA A 32 3.01 28.62 -3.98
CA ALA A 32 1.89 28.36 -4.87
C ALA A 32 0.60 28.95 -4.30
N ARG A 33 -0.38 29.26 -5.17
CA ARG A 33 -1.68 29.77 -4.74
C ARG A 33 -2.51 28.71 -3.97
N GLY A 34 -2.31 27.44 -4.26
CA GLY A 34 -2.94 26.30 -3.60
C GLY A 34 -2.04 25.07 -3.64
N VAL A 35 -2.23 24.15 -2.72
CA VAL A 35 -1.46 22.90 -2.64
C VAL A 35 -2.40 21.74 -2.38
N VAL A 36 -2.22 20.66 -3.16
CA VAL A 36 -2.86 19.37 -2.92
C VAL A 36 -1.86 18.41 -2.30
N LEU A 37 -2.11 17.95 -1.09
CA LEU A 37 -1.31 16.92 -0.42
C LEU A 37 -1.81 15.54 -0.87
N ALA A 38 -1.13 14.96 -1.84
CA ALA A 38 -1.44 13.66 -2.43
C ALA A 38 -0.56 12.52 -1.86
N CYS A 39 0.07 12.75 -0.71
CA CYS A 39 0.91 11.78 -0.04
C CYS A 39 0.12 10.96 1.00
N TRP A 40 0.75 9.90 1.52
CA TRP A 40 0.16 9.09 2.58
C TRP A 40 -0.31 9.94 3.78
N ASN A 41 -1.57 9.77 4.18
CA ASN A 41 -2.23 10.61 5.18
C ASN A 41 -1.46 10.73 6.50
N MET A 42 -0.85 9.65 7.00
CA MET A 42 -0.09 9.68 8.25
C MET A 42 1.16 10.56 8.20
N MET A 43 1.66 10.89 7.01
CA MET A 43 2.82 11.79 6.85
C MET A 43 2.41 13.26 6.87
N ILE A 44 1.16 13.57 6.57
CA ILE A 44 0.68 14.94 6.45
C ILE A 44 0.86 15.76 7.74
N PRO A 45 0.53 15.25 8.95
CA PRO A 45 0.75 15.99 10.20
C PRO A 45 2.21 16.38 10.47
N PHE A 46 3.17 15.64 9.91
CA PHE A 46 4.61 15.92 10.07
C PHE A 46 5.12 17.01 9.11
N ILE A 47 4.49 17.15 7.95
CA ILE A 47 4.89 18.14 6.94
C ILE A 47 4.01 19.38 6.96
N CYS A 48 2.80 19.32 7.53
CA CYS A 48 1.86 20.42 7.71
C CYS A 48 1.47 20.53 9.19
N GLU A 49 2.36 21.12 9.98
CA GLU A 49 2.24 21.19 11.44
C GLU A 49 1.11 22.11 11.93
N ASP A 50 0.64 23.04 11.10
CA ASP A 50 -0.41 24.01 11.45
C ASP A 50 -1.83 23.41 11.39
N LEU A 51 -2.01 22.16 10.93
CA LEU A 51 -3.30 21.51 10.89
C LEU A 51 -3.96 21.45 12.28
N PRO A 52 -5.31 21.58 12.37
CA PRO A 52 -6.05 21.39 13.61
C PRO A 52 -5.79 20.03 14.27
N ALA A 53 -5.75 19.98 15.60
CA ALA A 53 -5.45 18.76 16.35
C ALA A 53 -6.39 17.60 15.98
N ALA A 54 -7.70 17.86 15.89
CA ALA A 54 -8.68 16.85 15.48
C ALA A 54 -8.44 16.30 14.06
N GLN A 55 -7.98 17.14 13.13
CA GLN A 55 -7.64 16.71 11.77
C GLN A 55 -6.38 15.86 11.76
N LYS A 56 -5.35 16.22 12.55
CA LYS A 56 -4.13 15.40 12.70
C LYS A 56 -4.45 14.02 13.28
N GLU A 57 -5.28 13.96 14.32
CA GLU A 57 -5.72 12.70 14.92
C GLU A 57 -6.46 11.82 13.89
N ALA A 58 -7.35 12.42 13.13
CA ALA A 58 -8.09 11.74 12.08
C ALA A 58 -7.17 11.18 10.97
N LEU A 59 -6.15 11.94 10.56
CA LEU A 59 -5.14 11.49 9.59
C LEU A 59 -4.29 10.32 10.10
N HIS A 60 -4.12 10.20 11.43
CA HIS A 60 -3.41 9.08 12.06
C HIS A 60 -4.27 7.83 12.29
N TYR A 61 -5.57 7.91 12.04
CA TYR A 61 -6.48 6.78 12.30
C TYR A 61 -6.19 5.58 11.40
N GLY A 62 -6.02 5.80 10.10
CA GLY A 62 -5.93 4.77 9.08
C GLY A 62 -4.57 4.07 9.03
N VAL A 63 -4.28 3.19 9.99
CA VAL A 63 -3.04 2.39 10.01
C VAL A 63 -3.09 1.34 8.90
N LYS A 64 -2.26 1.51 7.87
CA LYS A 64 -2.22 0.61 6.70
C LYS A 64 -1.73 -0.79 7.06
N VAL A 65 -2.20 -1.77 6.30
CA VAL A 65 -1.82 -3.18 6.46
C VAL A 65 -0.43 -3.42 5.88
N PRO A 66 0.48 -4.08 6.59
CA PRO A 66 1.73 -4.54 5.99
C PRO A 66 1.48 -5.72 5.04
N LEU A 67 2.13 -5.69 3.89
CA LEU A 67 1.99 -6.71 2.83
C LEU A 67 3.34 -7.22 2.37
N VAL A 68 3.38 -8.50 2.02
CA VAL A 68 4.48 -9.11 1.27
C VAL A 68 3.92 -9.73 -0.01
N TYR A 69 4.43 -9.27 -1.13
CA TYR A 69 4.26 -9.91 -2.43
C TYR A 69 5.58 -10.56 -2.83
N THR A 70 5.60 -11.88 -2.78
CA THR A 70 6.72 -12.68 -3.24
C THR A 70 6.41 -13.19 -4.64
N THR A 71 7.35 -13.01 -5.57
CA THR A 71 7.29 -13.62 -6.89
C THR A 71 8.43 -14.62 -7.01
N VAL A 72 8.08 -15.85 -7.37
CA VAL A 72 9.04 -16.93 -7.61
C VAL A 72 9.00 -17.29 -9.09
N SER A 73 10.13 -17.16 -9.76
CA SER A 73 10.31 -17.67 -11.12
C SER A 73 10.63 -19.15 -11.05
N LEU A 74 9.83 -19.97 -11.72
CA LEU A 74 10.07 -21.39 -11.88
C LEU A 74 10.49 -21.67 -13.31
N LYS A 75 11.43 -22.61 -13.50
CA LYS A 75 11.91 -23.06 -14.82
C LYS A 75 10.87 -23.87 -15.58
N ASN A 76 9.90 -24.45 -14.87
CA ASN A 76 8.81 -25.26 -15.44
C ASN A 76 7.63 -25.28 -14.45
N TRP A 77 6.45 -25.72 -14.90
CA TRP A 77 5.27 -25.91 -14.05
C TRP A 77 4.71 -27.34 -14.08
N GLN A 78 5.57 -28.32 -14.34
CA GLN A 78 5.23 -29.75 -14.41
C GLN A 78 4.54 -30.27 -13.14
N SER A 79 4.99 -29.82 -11.97
CA SER A 79 4.40 -30.21 -10.69
C SER A 79 2.96 -29.74 -10.53
N PHE A 80 2.65 -28.53 -10.96
CA PHE A 80 1.27 -28.02 -10.98
C PHE A 80 0.38 -28.85 -11.90
N LYS A 81 0.87 -29.17 -13.11
CA LYS A 81 0.14 -30.00 -14.07
C LYS A 81 -0.14 -31.39 -13.51
N LYS A 82 0.88 -32.05 -12.91
CA LYS A 82 0.71 -33.40 -12.34
C LYS A 82 -0.30 -33.44 -11.19
N LEU A 83 -0.37 -32.36 -10.40
CA LEU A 83 -1.32 -32.23 -9.29
C LEU A 83 -2.70 -31.76 -9.75
N GLY A 84 -2.84 -31.26 -10.98
CA GLY A 84 -4.09 -30.71 -11.51
C GLY A 84 -4.53 -29.42 -10.80
N ILE A 85 -3.58 -28.60 -10.34
CA ILE A 85 -3.85 -27.36 -9.60
C ILE A 85 -3.15 -26.16 -10.25
N SER A 86 -3.66 -24.96 -10.01
CA SER A 86 -3.01 -23.69 -10.38
C SER A 86 -2.59 -22.84 -9.17
N GLY A 87 -2.95 -23.28 -7.96
CA GLY A 87 -2.61 -22.59 -6.73
C GLY A 87 -3.05 -23.36 -5.50
N VAL A 88 -2.57 -22.92 -4.36
CA VAL A 88 -2.86 -23.48 -3.02
C VAL A 88 -3.19 -22.33 -2.07
N SER A 89 -4.31 -22.46 -1.36
CA SER A 89 -4.60 -21.62 -0.18
C SER A 89 -4.07 -22.32 1.06
N SER A 90 -3.31 -21.62 1.88
CA SER A 90 -2.59 -22.17 3.04
C SER A 90 -2.80 -21.30 4.29
N PRO A 91 -4.03 -21.22 4.83
CA PRO A 91 -4.30 -20.47 6.05
C PRO A 91 -3.40 -20.94 7.19
N GLY A 92 -2.81 -19.98 7.93
CA GLY A 92 -1.91 -20.30 9.05
C GLY A 92 -0.47 -20.63 8.67
N MET A 93 -0.14 -20.75 7.37
CA MET A 93 1.24 -20.88 6.92
C MET A 93 1.94 -19.52 6.83
N TYR A 94 3.27 -19.55 6.64
CA TYR A 94 4.06 -18.31 6.53
C TYR A 94 3.57 -17.39 5.40
N HIS A 95 3.32 -17.94 4.20
CA HIS A 95 2.54 -17.31 3.16
C HIS A 95 1.15 -17.96 3.10
N THR A 96 0.12 -17.15 3.00
CA THR A 96 -1.28 -17.63 3.02
C THR A 96 -1.77 -18.14 1.68
N GLY A 97 -1.04 -17.90 0.62
CA GLY A 97 -1.38 -18.39 -0.71
C GLY A 97 -0.13 -18.54 -1.59
N LEU A 98 -0.22 -19.48 -2.51
CA LEU A 98 0.73 -19.77 -3.58
C LEU A 98 -0.08 -19.97 -4.85
N ARG A 99 0.16 -19.19 -5.90
CA ARG A 99 -0.64 -19.22 -7.11
C ARG A 99 0.19 -18.92 -8.35
N MET A 100 0.01 -19.71 -9.41
CA MET A 100 0.54 -19.37 -10.73
C MET A 100 -0.06 -18.04 -11.20
N GLU A 101 0.79 -17.13 -11.66
CA GLU A 101 0.34 -15.89 -12.30
C GLU A 101 -0.26 -16.22 -13.66
N LEU A 102 -1.46 -15.70 -13.88
CA LEU A 102 -2.08 -15.76 -15.20
C LEU A 102 -1.36 -14.77 -16.12
N PRO A 103 -1.07 -15.16 -17.35
CA PRO A 103 -0.45 -14.28 -18.32
C PRO A 103 -1.37 -13.10 -18.63
N ASN A 104 -0.86 -11.88 -18.44
CA ASN A 104 -1.53 -10.67 -18.88
C ASN A 104 -1.12 -10.38 -20.33
N GLN A 105 -2.10 -10.08 -21.16
CA GLN A 105 -1.89 -9.61 -22.52
C GLN A 105 -2.33 -8.14 -22.61
N ILE A 106 -1.41 -7.25 -22.88
CA ILE A 106 -1.68 -5.82 -23.01
C ILE A 106 -1.01 -5.30 -24.28
N GLY A 107 -1.79 -4.87 -25.24
CA GLY A 107 -1.28 -4.44 -26.54
C GLY A 107 -0.54 -5.57 -27.27
N GLU A 108 0.71 -5.35 -27.64
CA GLU A 108 1.57 -6.35 -28.28
C GLU A 108 2.27 -7.30 -27.29
N TYR A 109 2.21 -7.00 -25.99
CA TYR A 109 2.80 -7.87 -24.97
C TYR A 109 2.04 -9.18 -24.84
N ARG A 110 2.73 -10.30 -25.06
CA ARG A 110 2.21 -11.66 -24.96
C ARG A 110 2.98 -12.42 -23.89
N ALA A 111 2.44 -12.49 -22.69
CA ALA A 111 2.93 -13.38 -21.64
C ALA A 111 2.09 -14.66 -21.63
N VAL A 112 2.23 -15.49 -22.65
CA VAL A 112 1.54 -16.79 -22.68
C VAL A 112 2.52 -17.81 -22.13
N PRO A 113 2.23 -18.51 -21.02
CA PRO A 113 2.96 -19.72 -20.67
C PRO A 113 2.73 -20.70 -21.81
N GLY A 114 3.82 -21.23 -22.32
CA GLY A 114 3.77 -22.33 -23.27
C GLY A 114 3.38 -23.63 -22.58
N GLY A 115 4.06 -24.72 -22.92
CA GLY A 115 3.86 -26.01 -22.29
C GLY A 115 4.37 -26.07 -20.84
N PRO A 116 4.11 -27.18 -20.14
CA PRO A 116 4.52 -27.37 -18.74
C PRO A 116 6.03 -27.35 -18.51
N ASP A 117 6.81 -27.43 -19.57
CA ASP A 117 8.28 -27.32 -19.56
C ASP A 117 8.78 -25.87 -19.64
N ASP A 118 7.88 -24.91 -19.92
CA ASP A 118 8.23 -23.49 -20.01
C ASP A 118 8.20 -22.80 -18.66
N PRO A 119 8.96 -21.71 -18.49
CA PRO A 119 8.98 -20.93 -17.25
C PRO A 119 7.61 -20.35 -16.87
N VAL A 120 7.38 -20.21 -15.57
CA VAL A 120 6.18 -19.58 -15.02
C VAL A 120 6.51 -18.76 -13.79
N LEU A 121 5.76 -17.69 -13.57
CA LEU A 121 5.80 -16.93 -12.33
C LEU A 121 4.74 -17.45 -11.35
N VAL A 122 5.14 -17.56 -10.10
CA VAL A 122 4.24 -17.92 -8.99
C VAL A 122 4.24 -16.81 -7.97
N ARG A 123 3.06 -16.30 -7.64
CA ARG A 123 2.90 -15.32 -6.58
C ARG A 123 2.58 -16.01 -5.26
N MET A 124 3.22 -15.52 -4.20
CA MET A 124 2.86 -15.84 -2.82
C MET A 124 2.55 -14.54 -2.08
N THR A 125 1.60 -14.60 -1.15
CA THR A 125 1.16 -13.45 -0.37
C THR A 125 1.27 -13.72 1.12
N ARG A 126 1.67 -12.69 1.87
CA ARG A 126 1.66 -12.68 3.32
C ARG A 126 1.17 -11.31 3.80
N THR A 127 0.33 -11.31 4.82
CA THR A 127 -0.07 -10.10 5.55
C THR A 127 0.39 -10.26 7.00
N PRO A 128 1.57 -9.76 7.37
CA PRO A 128 2.09 -9.87 8.72
C PRO A 128 1.15 -9.18 9.70
N CYS A 129 0.75 -9.88 10.75
CA CYS A 129 -0.07 -9.35 11.82
C CYS A 129 0.20 -10.13 13.12
N LYS A 130 -0.25 -9.60 14.25
CA LYS A 130 -0.17 -10.28 15.54
C LYS A 130 -1.58 -10.48 16.10
N PRO A 131 -2.22 -11.64 15.84
CA PRO A 131 -3.56 -11.93 16.33
C PRO A 131 -3.68 -11.74 17.85
N GLY A 132 -4.86 -11.30 18.31
CA GLY A 132 -5.14 -11.02 19.71
C GLY A 132 -4.88 -9.57 20.15
N LEU A 133 -4.22 -8.76 19.35
CA LEU A 133 -4.14 -7.32 19.55
C LEU A 133 -5.33 -6.59 18.89
N PRO A 134 -5.65 -5.35 19.31
CA PRO A 134 -6.54 -4.48 18.55
C PRO A 134 -6.08 -4.34 17.11
N SER A 135 -7.01 -4.22 16.14
CA SER A 135 -6.74 -4.26 14.70
C SER A 135 -5.54 -3.39 14.27
N ARG A 136 -5.53 -2.12 14.64
CA ARG A 136 -4.43 -1.20 14.28
C ARG A 136 -3.08 -1.58 14.89
N ASP A 137 -3.09 -2.17 16.09
CA ASP A 137 -1.86 -2.61 16.77
C ASP A 137 -1.33 -3.91 16.15
N GLN A 138 -2.22 -4.77 15.61
CA GLN A 138 -1.81 -5.90 14.78
C GLN A 138 -1.01 -5.45 13.56
N HIS A 139 -1.47 -4.40 12.87
CA HIS A 139 -0.76 -3.84 11.72
C HIS A 139 0.58 -3.24 12.11
N ARG A 140 0.65 -2.46 13.21
CA ARG A 140 1.91 -1.91 13.72
C ARG A 140 2.93 -2.99 14.08
N ALA A 141 2.47 -4.07 14.73
CA ALA A 141 3.32 -5.22 15.02
C ALA A 141 3.81 -5.92 13.74
N GLY A 142 2.94 -6.01 12.72
CA GLY A 142 3.30 -6.54 11.41
C GLY A 142 4.32 -5.67 10.66
N HIS A 143 4.27 -4.34 10.81
CA HIS A 143 5.31 -3.44 10.26
C HIS A 143 6.67 -3.77 10.88
N ALA A 144 6.74 -3.92 12.21
CA ALA A 144 7.98 -4.26 12.90
C ALA A 144 8.53 -5.64 12.47
N ASP A 145 7.65 -6.64 12.35
CA ASP A 145 8.00 -7.97 11.83
C ASP A 145 8.62 -7.88 10.42
N LEU A 146 8.01 -7.10 9.55
CA LEU A 146 8.50 -6.90 8.17
C LEU A 146 9.89 -6.27 8.10
N TYR A 147 10.17 -5.29 8.95
CA TYR A 147 11.48 -4.62 8.97
C TYR A 147 12.60 -5.50 9.54
N THR A 148 12.27 -6.37 10.49
CA THR A 148 13.24 -7.22 11.18
C THR A 148 13.48 -8.57 10.51
N THR A 149 12.60 -8.99 9.58
CA THR A 149 12.72 -10.27 8.88
C THR A 149 13.78 -10.20 7.79
N SER A 150 14.78 -11.08 7.85
CA SER A 150 15.83 -11.19 6.84
C SER A 150 15.33 -11.85 5.56
N PHE A 151 16.02 -11.59 4.43
CA PHE A 151 15.73 -12.28 3.16
C PHE A 151 15.89 -13.80 3.30
N ASP A 152 16.92 -14.28 3.99
CA ASP A 152 17.15 -15.71 4.24
C ASP A 152 15.95 -16.39 4.93
N THR A 153 15.27 -15.67 5.81
CA THR A 153 14.06 -16.20 6.48
C THR A 153 12.91 -16.33 5.49
N PHE A 154 12.72 -15.34 4.60
CA PHE A 154 11.75 -15.45 3.52
C PHE A 154 12.08 -16.60 2.58
N GLU A 155 13.32 -16.69 2.11
CA GLU A 155 13.76 -17.72 1.16
C GLU A 155 13.54 -19.12 1.71
N ARG A 156 13.97 -19.40 2.96
CA ARG A 156 13.73 -20.70 3.61
C ARG A 156 12.25 -21.05 3.68
N SER A 157 11.42 -20.10 4.09
CA SER A 157 9.97 -20.31 4.20
C SER A 157 9.32 -20.54 2.84
N ILE A 158 9.78 -19.84 1.80
CA ILE A 158 9.32 -20.02 0.43
C ILE A 158 9.65 -21.42 -0.05
N ARG A 159 10.91 -21.84 0.05
CA ARG A 159 11.36 -23.17 -0.39
C ARG A 159 10.62 -24.29 0.35
N ASP A 160 10.47 -24.19 1.66
CA ASP A 160 9.71 -25.16 2.47
C ASP A 160 8.25 -25.26 2.01
N GLN A 161 7.56 -24.13 1.84
CA GLN A 161 6.18 -24.15 1.38
C GLN A 161 6.01 -24.73 -0.03
N PHE A 162 6.92 -24.43 -0.96
CA PHE A 162 6.90 -25.03 -2.29
C PHE A 162 7.09 -26.56 -2.23
N VAL A 163 8.03 -27.04 -1.42
CA VAL A 163 8.24 -28.49 -1.24
C VAL A 163 7.00 -29.17 -0.68
N ARG A 164 6.38 -28.58 0.34
CA ARG A 164 5.17 -29.13 0.96
C ARG A 164 3.97 -29.12 0.03
N ALA A 165 3.82 -28.05 -0.77
CA ALA A 165 2.68 -27.91 -1.68
C ALA A 165 2.84 -28.72 -2.97
N LEU A 166 4.02 -28.71 -3.56
CA LEU A 166 4.27 -29.23 -4.92
C LEU A 166 5.16 -30.48 -4.96
N GLY A 167 5.79 -30.84 -3.86
CA GLY A 167 6.63 -32.05 -3.73
C GLY A 167 5.95 -33.33 -4.22
N PRO A 168 4.68 -33.59 -3.87
CA PRO A 168 3.94 -34.74 -4.42
C PRO A 168 3.82 -34.75 -5.93
N GLY A 169 3.91 -33.58 -6.59
CA GLY A 169 4.00 -33.43 -8.05
C GLY A 169 5.42 -33.59 -8.62
N GLY A 170 6.42 -33.84 -7.75
CA GLY A 170 7.82 -34.01 -8.15
C GLY A 170 8.63 -32.72 -8.19
N PHE A 171 8.19 -31.67 -7.49
CA PHE A 171 8.90 -30.41 -7.37
C PHE A 171 10.18 -30.55 -6.53
N ASP A 172 11.27 -29.98 -7.02
CA ASP A 172 12.55 -29.85 -6.32
C ASP A 172 13.00 -28.38 -6.36
N PRO A 173 13.12 -27.71 -5.18
CA PRO A 173 13.46 -26.29 -5.14
C PRO A 173 14.86 -25.96 -5.67
N SER A 174 15.79 -26.91 -5.65
CA SER A 174 17.14 -26.71 -6.18
C SER A 174 17.19 -26.75 -7.71
N ARG A 175 16.32 -27.54 -8.30
CA ARG A 175 16.21 -27.71 -9.75
C ARG A 175 15.25 -26.70 -10.38
N ASP A 176 14.08 -26.50 -9.75
CA ASP A 176 12.93 -25.87 -10.38
C ASP A 176 12.79 -24.36 -10.10
N ILE A 177 13.35 -23.85 -8.99
CA ILE A 177 13.39 -22.42 -8.72
C ILE A 177 14.52 -21.76 -9.52
N ASP A 178 14.17 -20.73 -10.26
CA ASP A 178 15.12 -19.89 -11.01
C ASP A 178 15.48 -18.62 -10.22
N ALA A 179 14.49 -17.88 -9.77
CA ALA A 179 14.67 -16.64 -9.02
C ALA A 179 13.58 -16.40 -7.98
N ILE A 180 13.90 -15.63 -6.95
CA ILE A 180 12.96 -15.21 -5.91
C ILE A 180 13.07 -13.70 -5.71
N THR A 181 11.95 -12.99 -5.73
CA THR A 181 11.85 -11.60 -5.30
C THR A 181 10.86 -11.46 -4.16
N VAL A 182 11.21 -10.66 -3.16
CA VAL A 182 10.35 -10.38 -2.00
C VAL A 182 10.09 -8.88 -1.91
N ASN A 183 8.89 -8.46 -2.31
CA ASN A 183 8.47 -7.08 -2.23
C ASN A 183 7.79 -6.85 -0.89
N ARG A 184 8.41 -6.07 -0.04
CA ARG A 184 7.93 -5.72 1.30
C ARG A 184 7.25 -4.36 1.25
N TRP A 185 5.96 -4.33 1.56
CA TRP A 185 5.14 -3.12 1.63
C TRP A 185 4.73 -2.90 3.09
N PRO A 186 5.50 -2.16 3.89
CA PRO A 186 5.17 -1.96 5.31
C PRO A 186 3.85 -1.19 5.48
N HIS A 187 3.47 -0.37 4.50
CA HIS A 187 2.26 0.42 4.47
C HIS A 187 1.53 0.15 3.15
N GLY A 188 0.79 -0.95 3.10
CA GLY A 188 0.10 -1.43 1.91
C GLY A 188 -1.09 -0.56 1.49
N TYR A 189 -2.27 -1.18 1.32
CA TYR A 189 -3.48 -0.49 0.86
C TYR A 189 -3.95 0.62 1.81
N ALA A 190 -4.78 1.55 1.29
CA ALA A 190 -5.54 2.44 2.12
C ALA A 190 -6.35 1.65 3.16
N TYR A 191 -6.49 2.22 4.36
CA TYR A 191 -7.31 1.62 5.39
C TYR A 191 -8.79 1.70 4.97
N GLU A 192 -9.46 0.56 4.92
CA GLU A 192 -10.89 0.46 4.71
C GLU A 192 -11.56 0.15 6.05
N TYR A 193 -12.68 0.80 6.33
CA TYR A 193 -13.41 0.57 7.57
C TYR A 193 -14.02 -0.83 7.61
N ASN A 194 -13.93 -1.46 8.77
CA ASN A 194 -14.48 -2.78 9.00
C ASN A 194 -15.49 -2.74 10.16
N PRO A 195 -16.76 -3.04 9.93
CA PRO A 195 -17.81 -2.97 10.96
C PRO A 195 -17.63 -3.94 12.15
N LEU A 196 -16.63 -4.85 12.07
CA LEU A 196 -16.31 -5.73 13.20
C LEU A 196 -15.54 -5.02 14.32
N TRP A 197 -14.86 -3.90 14.03
CA TRP A 197 -14.04 -3.19 15.02
C TRP A 197 -13.95 -1.68 14.85
N ASP A 198 -14.37 -1.15 13.73
CA ASP A 198 -14.49 0.30 13.56
C ASP A 198 -15.88 0.77 13.99
N PRO A 199 -15.97 1.96 14.63
CA PRO A 199 -17.26 2.56 14.97
C PRO A 199 -18.10 2.88 13.72
N ASP A 200 -19.41 2.92 13.90
CA ASP A 200 -20.32 3.49 12.91
C ASP A 200 -20.41 5.01 13.15
N TRP A 201 -19.72 5.77 12.30
CA TRP A 201 -19.69 7.22 12.41
C TRP A 201 -20.87 7.86 11.67
N PRO A 202 -21.49 8.91 12.26
CA PRO A 202 -22.39 9.76 11.49
C PRO A 202 -21.69 10.39 10.27
N ALA A 203 -22.45 10.72 9.25
CA ALA A 203 -21.92 11.38 8.04
C ALA A 203 -21.12 12.64 8.38
N GLY A 204 -19.97 12.80 7.77
CA GLY A 204 -19.03 13.90 7.99
C GLY A 204 -18.14 13.77 9.24
N GLN A 205 -18.28 12.67 10.01
CA GLN A 205 -17.55 12.47 11.26
C GLN A 205 -16.56 11.29 11.21
N SER A 206 -16.51 10.55 10.12
CA SER A 206 -15.52 9.49 9.96
C SER A 206 -14.09 10.08 9.87
N PRO A 207 -13.06 9.34 10.32
CA PRO A 207 -11.68 9.83 10.27
C PRO A 207 -11.22 10.26 8.88
N CYS A 208 -11.61 9.57 7.79
CA CYS A 208 -11.26 10.00 6.45
C CYS A 208 -11.94 11.33 6.07
N GLU A 209 -13.18 11.55 6.48
CA GLU A 209 -13.90 12.80 6.20
C GLU A 209 -13.35 13.98 7.00
N ILE A 210 -13.01 13.77 8.28
CA ILE A 210 -12.35 14.80 9.10
C ILE A 210 -10.94 15.07 8.56
N GLY A 211 -10.18 14.02 8.27
CA GLY A 211 -8.79 14.12 7.82
C GLY A 211 -8.65 14.85 6.48
N ARG A 212 -9.58 14.62 5.54
CA ARG A 212 -9.55 15.25 4.21
C ARG A 212 -10.11 16.67 4.15
N LYS A 213 -10.62 17.22 5.26
CA LYS A 213 -11.15 18.58 5.27
C LYS A 213 -10.10 19.57 4.77
N ARG A 214 -10.56 20.49 3.95
CA ARG A 214 -9.73 21.60 3.46
C ARG A 214 -9.19 22.44 4.62
N PHE A 215 -7.94 22.83 4.52
CA PHE A 215 -7.28 23.74 5.46
C PHE A 215 -6.76 24.98 4.71
N GLY A 216 -7.56 26.03 4.64
CA GLY A 216 -7.26 27.23 3.85
C GLY A 216 -7.00 26.89 2.38
N ARG A 217 -5.77 27.12 1.91
CA ARG A 217 -5.33 26.82 0.54
C ARG A 217 -4.65 25.48 0.39
N ILE A 218 -4.84 24.59 1.35
CA ILE A 218 -4.30 23.23 1.34
C ILE A 218 -5.46 22.24 1.34
N THR A 219 -5.46 21.31 0.37
CA THR A 219 -6.38 20.18 0.27
C THR A 219 -5.64 18.85 0.30
N ILE A 220 -6.35 17.77 0.58
CA ILE A 220 -5.78 16.42 0.72
C ILE A 220 -6.51 15.49 -0.24
N ALA A 221 -5.77 14.76 -1.11
CA ALA A 221 -6.35 13.87 -2.10
C ALA A 221 -5.49 12.63 -2.30
N ASN A 222 -6.05 11.48 -1.96
CA ASN A 222 -5.46 10.16 -2.18
C ASN A 222 -6.51 9.09 -1.83
N SER A 223 -6.19 7.82 -1.96
CA SER A 223 -7.07 6.72 -1.58
C SER A 223 -7.38 6.67 -0.08
N ASP A 224 -6.46 7.11 0.79
CA ASP A 224 -6.70 7.18 2.24
C ASP A 224 -7.80 8.21 2.57
N ALA A 225 -7.90 9.29 1.79
CA ALA A 225 -8.95 10.30 1.96
C ALA A 225 -10.35 9.79 1.63
N ALA A 226 -10.46 8.68 0.91
CA ALA A 226 -11.72 7.96 0.66
C ALA A 226 -11.94 6.80 1.63
N ALA A 227 -10.93 6.39 2.40
CA ALA A 227 -10.89 5.11 3.13
C ALA A 227 -11.20 3.92 2.20
N ALA A 228 -10.66 3.93 0.98
CA ALA A 228 -10.88 2.91 -0.03
C ALA A 228 -9.65 2.72 -0.91
N ALA A 229 -9.23 1.47 -1.09
CA ALA A 229 -7.95 1.12 -1.74
C ALA A 229 -8.08 0.97 -3.28
N TYR A 230 -8.85 1.85 -3.93
CA TYR A 230 -9.15 1.78 -5.37
C TYR A 230 -8.74 3.06 -6.09
N THR A 231 -8.33 2.92 -7.36
CA THR A 231 -7.86 4.02 -8.19
C THR A 231 -8.97 5.03 -8.51
N ASP A 232 -10.19 4.57 -8.79
CA ASP A 232 -11.37 5.42 -9.00
C ASP A 232 -11.65 6.30 -7.77
N GLN A 233 -11.56 5.74 -6.57
CA GLN A 233 -11.73 6.49 -5.33
C GLN A 233 -10.64 7.56 -5.14
N ALA A 234 -9.41 7.27 -5.52
CA ALA A 234 -8.34 8.26 -5.50
C ALA A 234 -8.58 9.39 -6.50
N ILE A 235 -9.13 9.09 -7.68
CA ILE A 235 -9.52 10.06 -8.71
C ILE A 235 -10.66 10.96 -8.19
N ASP A 236 -11.69 10.39 -7.57
CA ASP A 236 -12.80 11.15 -6.97
C ASP A 236 -12.30 12.12 -5.90
N GLN A 237 -11.34 11.69 -5.06
CA GLN A 237 -10.74 12.57 -4.08
C GLN A 237 -9.87 13.67 -4.72
N ALA A 238 -9.18 13.38 -5.81
CA ALA A 238 -8.43 14.40 -6.56
C ALA A 238 -9.36 15.45 -7.16
N TYR A 239 -10.47 15.02 -7.79
CA TYR A 239 -11.49 15.92 -8.31
C TYR A 239 -12.05 16.84 -7.22
N ARG A 240 -12.49 16.26 -6.07
CA ARG A 240 -12.98 17.03 -4.91
C ARG A 240 -11.97 18.07 -4.45
N ALA A 241 -10.70 17.66 -4.28
CA ALA A 241 -9.65 18.54 -3.77
C ALA A 241 -9.35 19.73 -4.68
N VAL A 242 -9.43 19.52 -6.01
CA VAL A 242 -9.27 20.58 -7.00
C VAL A 242 -10.47 21.51 -6.98
N GLN A 243 -11.71 21.00 -6.92
CA GLN A 243 -12.91 21.83 -6.82
C GLN A 243 -12.89 22.71 -5.56
N GLU A 244 -12.50 22.16 -4.41
CA GLU A 244 -12.36 22.92 -3.18
C GLU A 244 -11.36 24.10 -3.27
N LEU A 245 -10.33 23.99 -4.13
CA LEU A 245 -9.40 25.09 -4.38
C LEU A 245 -9.93 26.08 -5.43
N ALA A 246 -10.67 25.60 -6.43
CA ALA A 246 -11.23 26.43 -7.49
C ALA A 246 -12.35 27.35 -6.98
N ASP A 247 -13.21 26.86 -6.08
CA ASP A 247 -14.36 27.61 -5.56
C ASP A 247 -13.97 28.91 -4.81
N ASP A 248 -12.71 29.04 -4.38
CA ASP A 248 -12.19 30.23 -3.68
C ASP A 248 -11.17 31.03 -4.49
N ASP A 249 -11.16 30.93 -5.80
CA ASP A 249 -10.13 31.56 -6.66
C ASP A 249 -8.69 31.23 -6.22
N ALA A 250 -8.49 30.06 -5.61
CA ALA A 250 -7.17 29.66 -5.14
C ALA A 250 -6.30 29.09 -6.25
N ILE A 251 -6.90 28.73 -7.39
CA ILE A 251 -6.22 28.23 -8.61
C ILE A 251 -6.75 28.92 -9.85
#